data_7f3b3e0a1792484764c721eb57b3c6b9
#
_entry.id   7f3b3e0a1792484764c721eb57b3c6b9
#
_cell.length_a   1.000
_cell.length_b   1.000
_cell.length_c   1.000
_cell.angle_alpha   90.00
_cell.angle_beta   90.00
_cell.angle_gamma   90.00
#
_symmetry.space_group_name_H-M   'P 1'
#
loop_
_entity.id
_entity.type
_entity.pdbx_description
1 polymer ?
#
loop_
_entity_poly.entity_id
_entity_poly.type
_entity_poly.pdbx_seq_one_letter_code
_entity_poly.pdbx_strand_id
1 'polypeptide(L)'
;RFNNPDALLVLLMVAAGYCLARAIATNSGRWLALVGVALGFAFLTKMLQGLLVLPAFGLAYLLFANNGWLKRIGQLVGAAIALMVSAGWFVVATILTPASSRPYIGGSTNNTFMDLVWGYNGVGRISGGSGGGPGGGGGGAGGSFGGSTGLSRLFSSEMGNEISWLLPVALFAIAFCVYLMIRSFPIFNYRNGIHRTEAGAAVAWGGWLLVTAMIFSYMSGIIHPYYTVALAP
;
A
#
# COMPACT_ATOMS: atom_id res chain seq x y z
N ARG A 1 -9.36 -3.83 -24.43
CA ARG A 1 -8.34 -3.07 -23.63
C ARG A 1 -9.06 -2.40 -22.48
N PHE A 2 -8.63 -2.67 -21.27
CA PHE A 2 -9.20 -2.10 -20.06
C PHE A 2 -8.23 -1.03 -19.54
N ASN A 3 -8.72 0.19 -19.37
CA ASN A 3 -7.92 1.29 -18.81
C ASN A 3 -7.94 1.19 -17.29
N ASN A 4 -6.96 0.47 -16.72
CA ASN A 4 -6.87 0.21 -15.29
C ASN A 4 -5.74 1.04 -14.67
N PRO A 5 -5.99 1.83 -13.62
CA PRO A 5 -4.96 2.58 -12.90
C PRO A 5 -3.96 1.68 -12.13
N ASP A 6 -4.26 0.39 -11.95
CA ASP A 6 -3.44 -0.50 -11.13
C ASP A 6 -2.01 -0.67 -11.66
N ALA A 7 -1.80 -0.62 -12.98
CA ALA A 7 -0.45 -0.68 -13.55
C ALA A 7 0.42 0.51 -13.08
N LEU A 8 -0.14 1.72 -13.10
CA LEU A 8 0.54 2.92 -12.60
C LEU A 8 0.72 2.87 -11.09
N LEU A 9 -0.31 2.39 -10.36
CA LEU A 9 -0.24 2.18 -8.92
C LEU A 9 0.94 1.28 -8.54
N VAL A 10 1.03 0.09 -9.15
CA VAL A 10 2.09 -0.88 -8.87
C VAL A 10 3.46 -0.32 -9.24
N LEU A 11 3.59 0.36 -10.39
CA LEU A 11 4.83 1.02 -10.78
C LEU A 11 5.29 2.03 -9.70
N LEU A 12 4.39 2.87 -9.21
CA LEU A 12 4.72 3.87 -8.17
C LEU A 12 5.07 3.23 -6.83
N MET A 13 4.37 2.16 -6.44
CA MET A 13 4.68 1.41 -5.22
C MET A 13 6.06 0.71 -5.33
N VAL A 14 6.38 0.10 -6.47
CA VAL A 14 7.70 -0.52 -6.73
C VAL A 14 8.80 0.53 -6.77
N ALA A 15 8.56 1.68 -7.41
CA ALA A 15 9.50 2.80 -7.42
C ALA A 15 9.77 3.32 -5.99
N ALA A 16 8.73 3.39 -5.14
CA ALA A 16 8.88 3.72 -3.72
C ALA A 16 9.72 2.66 -2.99
N GLY A 17 9.50 1.37 -3.24
CA GLY A 17 10.32 0.28 -2.69
C GLY A 17 11.78 0.35 -3.12
N TYR A 18 12.05 0.64 -4.39
CA TYR A 18 13.42 0.90 -4.86
C TYR A 18 14.07 2.08 -4.15
N CYS A 19 13.36 3.20 -4.04
CA CYS A 19 13.85 4.38 -3.32
C CYS A 19 14.11 4.06 -1.84
N LEU A 20 13.28 3.25 -1.20
CA LEU A 20 13.48 2.78 0.17
C LEU A 20 14.76 1.96 0.32
N ALA A 21 15.00 0.99 -0.58
CA ALA A 21 16.22 0.20 -0.58
C ALA A 21 17.46 1.09 -0.73
N ARG A 22 17.40 2.08 -1.62
CA ARG A 22 18.47 3.09 -1.77
C ARG A 22 18.62 3.96 -0.53
N ALA A 23 17.51 4.35 0.11
CA ALA A 23 17.53 5.13 1.35
C ALA A 23 18.22 4.36 2.50
N ILE A 24 17.94 3.06 2.65
CA ILE A 24 18.58 2.20 3.66
C ILE A 24 20.06 2.02 3.35
N ALA A 25 20.40 1.72 2.09
CA ALA A 25 21.79 1.48 1.67
C ALA A 25 22.69 2.71 1.85
N THR A 26 22.17 3.90 1.55
CA THR A 26 22.93 5.16 1.57
C THR A 26 22.67 6.05 2.79
N ASN A 27 21.75 5.66 3.66
CA ASN A 27 21.27 6.45 4.80
C ASN A 27 20.77 7.87 4.40
N SER A 28 20.23 8.00 3.21
CA SER A 28 19.90 9.27 2.57
C SER A 28 18.42 9.65 2.76
N GLY A 29 18.20 10.81 3.40
CA GLY A 29 16.85 11.40 3.51
C GLY A 29 16.24 11.81 2.16
N ARG A 30 17.08 12.11 1.14
CA ARG A 30 16.59 12.45 -0.21
C ARG A 30 15.90 11.24 -0.88
N TRP A 31 16.50 10.06 -0.79
CA TRP A 31 15.89 8.84 -1.28
C TRP A 31 14.60 8.51 -0.53
N LEU A 32 14.57 8.75 0.79
CA LEU A 32 13.37 8.54 1.59
C LEU A 32 12.27 9.57 1.25
N ALA A 33 12.61 10.81 0.95
CA ALA A 33 11.66 11.80 0.46
C ALA A 33 11.03 11.38 -0.88
N LEU A 34 11.83 10.77 -1.80
CA LEU A 34 11.30 10.20 -3.05
C LEU A 34 10.33 9.04 -2.81
N VAL A 35 10.49 8.26 -1.72
CA VAL A 35 9.45 7.29 -1.30
C VAL A 35 8.14 8.02 -1.03
N GLY A 36 8.19 9.12 -0.26
CA GLY A 36 7.01 9.94 0.02
C GLY A 36 6.36 10.48 -1.25
N VAL A 37 7.15 11.04 -2.16
CA VAL A 37 6.65 11.55 -3.47
C VAL A 37 5.95 10.45 -4.27
N ALA A 38 6.60 9.30 -4.44
CA ALA A 38 6.03 8.19 -5.20
C ALA A 38 4.72 7.68 -4.59
N LEU A 39 4.67 7.55 -3.25
CA LEU A 39 3.44 7.13 -2.55
C LEU A 39 2.35 8.21 -2.58
N GLY A 40 2.70 9.49 -2.60
CA GLY A 40 1.72 10.56 -2.81
C GLY A 40 1.06 10.50 -4.19
N PHE A 41 1.82 10.22 -5.25
CA PHE A 41 1.25 9.96 -6.57
C PHE A 41 0.49 8.62 -6.63
N ALA A 42 0.94 7.58 -5.92
CA ALA A 42 0.19 6.34 -5.76
C ALA A 42 -1.18 6.57 -5.09
N PHE A 43 -1.23 7.44 -4.07
CA PHE A 43 -2.48 7.89 -3.48
C PHE A 43 -3.39 8.59 -4.50
N LEU A 44 -2.88 9.49 -5.32
CA LEU A 44 -3.68 10.12 -6.37
C LEU A 44 -4.16 9.13 -7.44
N THR A 45 -3.44 8.01 -7.62
CA THR A 45 -3.81 6.96 -8.56
C THR A 45 -4.95 6.08 -8.03
N LYS A 46 -4.87 5.63 -6.78
CA LYS A 46 -5.88 4.71 -6.19
C LYS A 46 -6.03 4.87 -4.67
N MET A 47 -5.92 6.10 -4.19
CA MET A 47 -6.17 6.50 -2.80
C MET A 47 -5.48 5.62 -1.76
N LEU A 48 -6.23 5.15 -0.74
CA LEU A 48 -5.67 4.41 0.39
C LEU A 48 -4.99 3.11 -0.01
N GLN A 49 -5.33 2.51 -1.15
CA GLN A 49 -4.65 1.30 -1.63
C GLN A 49 -3.16 1.56 -1.90
N GLY A 50 -2.79 2.74 -2.40
CA GLY A 50 -1.39 3.13 -2.60
C GLY A 50 -0.58 3.28 -1.31
N LEU A 51 -1.27 3.38 -0.16
CA LEU A 51 -0.63 3.59 1.14
C LEU A 51 -0.50 2.29 1.96
N LEU A 52 -0.96 1.14 1.45
CA LEU A 52 -0.89 -0.15 2.16
C LEU A 52 0.54 -0.58 2.50
N VAL A 53 1.52 -0.10 1.75
CA VAL A 53 2.95 -0.40 1.98
C VAL A 53 3.58 0.45 3.09
N LEU A 54 2.94 1.54 3.52
CA LEU A 54 3.52 2.48 4.50
C LEU A 54 3.98 1.83 5.80
N PRO A 55 3.20 0.94 6.46
CA PRO A 55 3.62 0.30 7.69
C PRO A 55 4.91 -0.50 7.51
N ALA A 56 4.98 -1.28 6.43
CA ALA A 56 6.14 -2.12 6.11
C ALA A 56 7.37 -1.27 5.76
N PHE A 57 7.20 -0.24 4.95
CA PHE A 57 8.28 0.64 4.52
C PHE A 57 8.82 1.49 5.67
N GLY A 58 7.93 2.03 6.51
CA GLY A 58 8.32 2.75 7.72
C GLY A 58 9.09 1.87 8.70
N LEU A 59 8.60 0.66 8.95
CA LEU A 59 9.26 -0.30 9.82
C LEU A 59 10.64 -0.72 9.27
N ALA A 60 10.72 -1.04 7.98
CA ALA A 60 12.00 -1.40 7.33
C ALA A 60 13.05 -0.28 7.49
N TYR A 61 12.65 0.98 7.26
CA TYR A 61 13.56 2.11 7.45
C TYR A 61 13.96 2.31 8.91
N LEU A 62 13.00 2.27 9.83
CA LEU A 62 13.27 2.42 11.28
C LEU A 62 14.23 1.37 11.81
N LEU A 63 14.09 0.12 11.37
CA LEU A 63 14.93 -0.98 11.87
C LEU A 63 16.30 -1.01 11.21
N PHE A 64 16.40 -0.76 9.90
CA PHE A 64 17.60 -1.08 9.13
C PHE A 64 18.41 0.12 8.63
N ALA A 65 17.91 1.36 8.71
CA ALA A 65 18.74 2.52 8.41
C ALA A 65 19.89 2.67 9.42
N ASN A 66 21.09 3.09 8.96
CA ASN A 66 22.26 3.22 9.81
C ASN A 66 22.45 4.65 10.35
N ASN A 67 21.36 5.23 10.86
CA ASN A 67 21.34 6.56 11.46
C ASN A 67 20.88 6.46 12.93
N GLY A 68 21.14 7.48 13.72
CA GLY A 68 20.54 7.60 15.06
C GLY A 68 19.00 7.71 14.97
N TRP A 69 18.30 7.27 16.02
CA TRP A 69 16.82 7.22 16.06
C TRP A 69 16.14 8.54 15.71
N LEU A 70 16.59 9.65 16.29
CA LEU A 70 16.02 10.97 16.00
C LEU A 70 16.15 11.35 14.53
N LYS A 71 17.28 11.01 13.91
CA LYS A 71 17.50 11.27 12.49
C LYS A 71 16.60 10.39 11.62
N ARG A 72 16.40 9.10 11.98
CA ARG A 72 15.44 8.22 11.25
C ARG A 72 14.03 8.78 11.32
N ILE A 73 13.56 9.16 12.50
CA ILE A 73 12.24 9.76 12.70
C ILE A 73 12.12 11.07 11.91
N GLY A 74 13.10 11.97 12.01
CA GLY A 74 13.08 13.22 11.24
C GLY A 74 13.04 13.00 9.73
N GLN A 75 13.75 11.99 9.21
CA GLN A 75 13.70 11.62 7.79
C GLN A 75 12.37 11.01 7.39
N LEU A 76 11.72 10.19 8.23
CA LEU A 76 10.38 9.68 8.00
C LEU A 76 9.32 10.80 8.02
N VAL A 77 9.45 11.76 8.94
CA VAL A 77 8.60 12.96 8.94
C VAL A 77 8.79 13.75 7.63
N GLY A 78 10.04 13.92 7.18
CA GLY A 78 10.33 14.55 5.88
C GLY A 78 9.68 13.80 4.70
N ALA A 79 9.70 12.46 4.71
CA ALA A 79 9.03 11.65 3.70
C ALA A 79 7.49 11.77 3.77
N ALA A 80 6.93 11.84 4.98
CA ALA A 80 5.50 12.07 5.16
C ALA A 80 5.08 13.47 4.64
N ILE A 81 5.89 14.49 4.88
CA ILE A 81 5.67 15.82 4.30
C ILE A 81 5.73 15.77 2.77
N ALA A 82 6.72 15.09 2.20
CA ALA A 82 6.84 14.91 0.76
C ALA A 82 5.62 14.19 0.16
N LEU A 83 5.08 13.17 0.83
CA LEU A 83 3.84 12.50 0.47
C LEU A 83 2.65 13.47 0.52
N MET A 84 2.51 14.21 1.61
CA MET A 84 1.43 15.20 1.76
C MET A 84 1.49 16.30 0.71
N VAL A 85 2.66 16.77 0.35
CA VAL A 85 2.82 17.79 -0.70
C VAL A 85 2.49 17.21 -2.07
N SER A 86 2.99 16.02 -2.40
CA SER A 86 2.78 15.39 -3.71
C SER A 86 1.34 14.93 -3.95
N ALA A 87 0.58 14.61 -2.91
CA ALA A 87 -0.85 14.30 -2.98
C ALA A 87 -1.74 15.52 -2.74
N GLY A 88 -1.32 16.39 -1.82
CA GLY A 88 -2.13 17.46 -1.25
C GLY A 88 -2.51 18.56 -2.24
N TRP A 89 -1.67 18.84 -3.23
CA TRP A 89 -1.98 19.87 -4.24
C TRP A 89 -3.32 19.59 -4.95
N PHE A 90 -3.58 18.32 -5.30
CA PHE A 90 -4.83 17.94 -5.95
C PHE A 90 -6.02 18.02 -4.98
N VAL A 91 -5.82 17.57 -3.73
CA VAL A 91 -6.83 17.67 -2.68
C VAL A 91 -7.22 19.14 -2.45
N VAL A 92 -6.22 20.02 -2.33
CA VAL A 92 -6.45 21.46 -2.15
C VAL A 92 -7.16 22.04 -3.37
N ALA A 93 -6.74 21.71 -4.58
CA ALA A 93 -7.39 22.17 -5.81
C ALA A 93 -8.88 21.75 -5.84
N THR A 94 -9.21 20.52 -5.46
CA THR A 94 -10.60 20.05 -5.42
C THR A 94 -11.43 20.73 -4.32
N ILE A 95 -10.85 21.05 -3.17
CA ILE A 95 -11.53 21.76 -2.08
C ILE A 95 -11.82 23.22 -2.45
N LEU A 96 -10.83 23.89 -3.09
CA LEU A 96 -10.96 25.29 -3.48
C LEU A 96 -11.89 25.48 -4.67
N THR A 97 -12.17 24.46 -5.47
CA THR A 97 -13.11 24.56 -6.58
C THR A 97 -14.55 24.51 -6.06
N PRO A 98 -15.38 25.56 -6.32
CA PRO A 98 -16.78 25.58 -5.89
C PRO A 98 -17.57 24.38 -6.41
N ALA A 99 -18.51 23.86 -5.62
CA ALA A 99 -19.33 22.70 -5.98
C ALA A 99 -20.10 22.89 -7.31
N SER A 100 -20.51 24.14 -7.63
CA SER A 100 -21.18 24.49 -8.87
C SER A 100 -20.31 24.41 -10.12
N SER A 101 -18.98 24.51 -9.97
CA SER A 101 -18.00 24.51 -11.09
C SER A 101 -17.20 23.21 -11.16
N ARG A 102 -17.38 22.32 -10.19
CA ARG A 102 -16.64 21.07 -10.06
C ARG A 102 -17.39 19.94 -10.79
N PRO A 103 -16.70 19.12 -11.59
CA PRO A 103 -17.28 17.90 -12.14
C PRO A 103 -17.78 17.00 -11.00
N TYR A 104 -18.81 16.21 -11.27
CA TYR A 104 -19.27 15.22 -10.29
C TYR A 104 -18.17 14.21 -9.97
N ILE A 105 -17.85 14.09 -8.69
CA ILE A 105 -16.87 13.11 -8.19
C ILE A 105 -17.60 11.77 -7.98
N GLY A 106 -17.48 10.87 -8.95
CA GLY A 106 -18.14 9.56 -8.92
C GLY A 106 -17.69 8.75 -7.69
N GLY A 107 -18.66 8.12 -7.04
CA GLY A 107 -18.44 7.37 -5.79
C GLY A 107 -18.58 8.19 -4.51
N SER A 108 -18.64 9.52 -4.59
CA SER A 108 -18.98 10.36 -3.44
C SER A 108 -20.49 10.53 -3.31
N THR A 109 -20.99 10.75 -2.08
CA THR A 109 -22.40 11.02 -1.80
C THR A 109 -22.69 12.53 -1.81
N ASN A 110 -21.70 13.35 -1.49
CA ASN A 110 -21.81 14.80 -1.33
C ASN A 110 -20.95 15.60 -2.32
N ASN A 111 -20.49 14.99 -3.39
CA ASN A 111 -19.62 15.60 -4.39
C ASN A 111 -18.32 16.17 -3.82
N THR A 112 -17.72 15.54 -2.78
CA THR A 112 -16.44 15.93 -2.22
C THR A 112 -15.39 14.83 -2.41
N PHE A 113 -14.13 15.25 -2.63
CA PHE A 113 -13.02 14.30 -2.77
C PHE A 113 -12.76 13.55 -1.46
N MET A 114 -12.95 14.19 -0.32
CA MET A 114 -12.74 13.57 0.99
C MET A 114 -13.78 12.48 1.29
N ASP A 115 -15.04 12.67 0.84
CA ASP A 115 -16.05 11.61 0.95
C ASP A 115 -15.69 10.40 0.07
N LEU A 116 -15.14 10.63 -1.13
CA LEU A 116 -14.62 9.55 -1.95
C LEU A 116 -13.46 8.80 -1.27
N VAL A 117 -12.51 9.53 -0.65
CA VAL A 117 -11.33 8.94 0.00
C VAL A 117 -11.72 8.11 1.22
N TRP A 118 -12.50 8.69 2.14
CA TRP A 118 -12.81 8.03 3.40
C TRP A 118 -14.06 7.13 3.33
N GLY A 119 -15.05 7.50 2.53
CA GLY A 119 -16.28 6.74 2.32
C GLY A 119 -16.03 5.56 1.36
N TYR A 120 -16.22 5.82 0.07
CA TYR A 120 -16.23 4.77 -0.95
C TYR A 120 -14.92 3.99 -1.07
N ASN A 121 -13.76 4.66 -1.08
CA ASN A 121 -12.44 4.01 -1.24
C ASN A 121 -11.72 3.76 0.09
N GLY A 122 -12.28 4.14 1.22
CA GLY A 122 -11.67 3.99 2.53
C GLY A 122 -12.40 3.02 3.43
N VAL A 123 -12.99 3.56 4.48
CA VAL A 123 -13.68 2.77 5.52
C VAL A 123 -14.80 1.92 4.92
N GLY A 124 -15.54 2.44 3.93
CA GLY A 124 -16.61 1.69 3.26
C GLY A 124 -16.12 0.40 2.59
N ARG A 125 -14.88 0.37 2.08
CA ARG A 125 -14.30 -0.87 1.51
C ARG A 125 -13.82 -1.85 2.58
N ILE A 126 -13.37 -1.35 3.73
CA ILE A 126 -12.88 -2.21 4.82
C ILE A 126 -14.06 -2.79 5.61
N SER A 127 -15.04 -1.96 5.99
CA SER A 127 -16.14 -2.33 6.87
C SER A 127 -17.40 -2.83 6.17
N GLY A 128 -17.48 -2.74 4.84
CA GLY A 128 -18.68 -3.12 4.08
C GLY A 128 -19.86 -2.17 4.22
N GLY A 129 -19.61 -0.94 4.74
CA GLY A 129 -20.63 0.11 4.82
C GLY A 129 -21.08 0.58 3.44
N SER A 130 -22.35 0.93 3.30
CA SER A 130 -22.99 1.47 2.11
C SER A 130 -22.47 2.88 1.79
N GLY A 131 -21.27 2.98 1.22
CA GLY A 131 -20.87 4.17 0.47
C GLY A 131 -21.66 4.17 -0.83
N GLY A 132 -22.79 4.92 -0.83
CA GLY A 132 -23.69 4.97 -1.96
C GLY A 132 -23.07 5.69 -3.15
N GLY A 133 -22.53 4.95 -4.11
CA GLY A 133 -22.42 5.41 -5.49
C GLY A 133 -23.66 4.97 -6.25
N PRO A 134 -24.08 5.68 -7.33
CA PRO A 134 -25.18 5.22 -8.20
C PRO A 134 -24.76 3.91 -8.86
N GLY A 135 -25.29 2.79 -8.38
CA GLY A 135 -24.95 1.41 -8.74
C GLY A 135 -24.58 0.51 -7.57
N GLY A 136 -24.39 1.09 -6.35
CA GLY A 136 -24.21 0.36 -5.10
C GLY A 136 -25.57 -0.10 -4.57
N GLY A 137 -26.13 -1.12 -5.18
CA GLY A 137 -27.30 -1.84 -4.67
C GLY A 137 -27.03 -2.38 -3.29
N GLY A 138 -27.93 -2.14 -2.38
CA GLY A 138 -27.91 -2.38 -0.95
C GLY A 138 -27.25 -3.67 -0.51
N GLY A 139 -26.71 -3.59 0.72
CA GLY A 139 -26.24 -4.73 1.48
C GLY A 139 -27.29 -5.81 1.68
N GLY A 140 -27.41 -6.63 0.68
CA GLY A 140 -27.96 -7.96 0.79
C GLY A 140 -26.78 -8.92 0.73
N ALA A 141 -26.87 -10.06 1.38
CA ALA A 141 -25.93 -11.17 1.38
C ALA A 141 -25.72 -11.79 -0.02
N GLY A 142 -25.42 -10.96 -1.02
CA GLY A 142 -25.33 -11.30 -2.42
C GLY A 142 -24.12 -10.64 -3.06
N GLY A 143 -23.02 -11.40 -3.20
CA GLY A 143 -22.06 -11.16 -4.26
C GLY A 143 -21.09 -10.01 -4.08
N SER A 144 -20.26 -10.03 -3.06
CA SER A 144 -18.92 -9.47 -3.21
C SER A 144 -18.24 -10.24 -4.34
N PHE A 145 -17.87 -9.57 -5.43
CA PHE A 145 -17.17 -10.17 -6.58
C PHE A 145 -15.85 -10.88 -6.20
N GLY A 146 -15.46 -10.90 -4.95
CA GLY A 146 -14.27 -11.54 -4.40
C GLY A 146 -14.55 -12.65 -3.40
N GLY A 147 -15.76 -13.20 -3.32
CA GLY A 147 -16.09 -14.31 -2.41
C GLY A 147 -16.18 -13.92 -0.94
N SER A 148 -16.35 -14.93 -0.05
CA SER A 148 -16.46 -14.73 1.39
C SER A 148 -15.17 -14.19 2.02
N THR A 149 -15.32 -13.33 3.05
CA THR A 149 -14.19 -12.80 3.82
C THR A 149 -13.49 -13.92 4.58
N GLY A 150 -12.17 -13.87 4.68
CA GLY A 150 -11.34 -14.82 5.39
C GLY A 150 -10.04 -15.12 4.67
N LEU A 151 -9.12 -15.83 5.34
CA LEU A 151 -7.81 -16.17 4.79
C LEU A 151 -7.90 -17.01 3.50
N SER A 152 -8.95 -17.83 3.35
CA SER A 152 -9.17 -18.65 2.17
C SER A 152 -9.60 -17.86 0.94
N ARG A 153 -10.02 -16.57 1.08
CA ARG A 153 -10.50 -15.76 -0.03
C ARG A 153 -9.50 -15.67 -1.18
N LEU A 154 -8.23 -15.44 -0.87
CA LEU A 154 -7.17 -15.32 -1.88
C LEU A 154 -6.93 -16.62 -2.66
N PHE A 155 -7.39 -17.76 -2.13
CA PHE A 155 -7.30 -19.09 -2.77
C PHE A 155 -8.63 -19.57 -3.35
N SER A 156 -9.67 -18.73 -3.31
CA SER A 156 -10.96 -19.05 -3.89
C SER A 156 -10.91 -19.15 -5.42
N SER A 157 -11.91 -19.75 -6.04
CA SER A 157 -12.03 -19.86 -7.50
C SER A 157 -12.01 -18.51 -8.21
N GLU A 158 -12.44 -17.45 -7.53
CA GLU A 158 -12.52 -16.10 -8.11
C GLU A 158 -11.18 -15.36 -8.07
N MET A 159 -10.39 -15.52 -7.00
CA MET A 159 -9.14 -14.79 -6.81
C MET A 159 -7.89 -15.67 -7.00
N GLY A 160 -8.00 -16.97 -6.76
CA GLY A 160 -6.88 -17.90 -6.79
C GLY A 160 -6.22 -18.06 -8.15
N ASN A 161 -6.96 -17.86 -9.22
CA ASN A 161 -6.45 -17.98 -10.58
C ASN A 161 -5.53 -16.81 -11.01
N GLU A 162 -5.59 -15.67 -10.31
CA GLU A 162 -4.81 -14.48 -10.68
C GLU A 162 -3.35 -14.62 -10.23
N ILE A 163 -3.09 -14.52 -8.94
CA ILE A 163 -1.71 -14.52 -8.41
C ILE A 163 -1.48 -15.49 -7.24
N SER A 164 -2.55 -16.06 -6.67
CA SER A 164 -2.45 -16.82 -5.42
C SER A 164 -1.65 -18.11 -5.54
N TRP A 165 -1.41 -18.61 -6.74
CA TRP A 165 -0.53 -19.76 -6.99
C TRP A 165 0.94 -19.47 -6.60
N LEU A 166 1.36 -18.20 -6.57
CA LEU A 166 2.68 -17.78 -6.10
C LEU A 166 2.74 -17.56 -4.58
N LEU A 167 1.60 -17.38 -3.91
CA LEU A 167 1.56 -17.09 -2.47
C LEU A 167 2.28 -18.14 -1.60
N PRO A 168 2.15 -19.46 -1.82
CA PRO A 168 2.87 -20.46 -1.02
C PRO A 168 4.39 -20.27 -1.11
N VAL A 169 4.91 -20.01 -2.30
CA VAL A 169 6.34 -19.77 -2.51
C VAL A 169 6.79 -18.47 -1.85
N ALA A 170 6.00 -17.41 -1.98
CA ALA A 170 6.28 -16.12 -1.34
C ALA A 170 6.27 -16.21 0.18
N LEU A 171 5.29 -16.91 0.77
CA LEU A 171 5.24 -17.15 2.22
C LEU A 171 6.41 -18.00 2.72
N PHE A 172 6.82 -19.03 1.94
CA PHE A 172 8.02 -19.79 2.24
C PHE A 172 9.28 -18.91 2.19
N ALA A 173 9.41 -18.06 1.18
CA ALA A 173 10.53 -17.12 1.06
C ALA A 173 10.58 -16.13 2.25
N ILE A 174 9.43 -15.60 2.69
CA ILE A 174 9.35 -14.74 3.89
C ILE A 174 9.81 -15.53 5.13
N ALA A 175 9.27 -16.74 5.34
CA ALA A 175 9.65 -17.58 6.49
C ALA A 175 11.15 -17.89 6.48
N PHE A 176 11.71 -18.17 5.32
CA PHE A 176 13.16 -18.40 5.13
C PHE A 176 13.97 -17.14 5.43
N CYS A 177 13.56 -15.96 4.94
CA CYS A 177 14.22 -14.69 5.27
C CYS A 177 14.17 -14.41 6.77
N VAL A 178 13.02 -14.61 7.42
CA VAL A 178 12.89 -14.46 8.88
C VAL A 178 13.81 -15.44 9.62
N TYR A 179 13.86 -16.71 9.19
CA TYR A 179 14.77 -17.70 9.75
C TYR A 179 16.24 -17.25 9.66
N LEU A 180 16.67 -16.78 8.47
CA LEU A 180 18.03 -16.26 8.27
C LEU A 180 18.29 -15.04 9.17
N MET A 181 17.33 -14.13 9.28
CA MET A 181 17.44 -12.97 10.16
C MET A 181 17.61 -13.37 11.63
N ILE A 182 16.79 -14.31 12.13
CA ILE A 182 16.88 -14.79 13.52
C ILE A 182 18.22 -15.48 13.75
N ARG A 183 18.65 -16.35 12.84
CA ARG A 183 19.92 -17.07 12.95
C ARG A 183 21.14 -16.17 12.88
N SER A 184 21.05 -15.08 12.14
CA SER A 184 22.12 -14.10 12.01
C SER A 184 22.12 -13.05 13.13
N PHE A 185 21.10 -13.02 13.98
CA PHE A 185 20.91 -11.99 15.01
C PHE A 185 22.08 -11.85 15.99
N PRO A 186 22.77 -12.93 16.48
CA PRO A 186 23.99 -12.79 17.28
C PRO A 186 25.21 -12.31 16.45
N ILE A 187 25.16 -12.50 15.14
CA ILE A 187 26.26 -12.26 14.19
C ILE A 187 25.96 -11.02 13.32
N PHE A 188 24.82 -10.34 13.51
CA PHE A 188 24.53 -9.07 12.86
C PHE A 188 25.58 -8.02 13.27
N ASN A 189 26.77 -8.27 12.77
CA ASN A 189 27.80 -7.26 12.74
C ASN A 189 27.36 -6.23 11.70
N TYR A 190 26.53 -5.30 12.14
CA TYR A 190 25.96 -4.21 11.33
C TYR A 190 27.03 -3.30 10.67
N ARG A 191 28.28 -3.69 10.72
CA ARG A 191 29.39 -3.02 10.04
C ARG A 191 29.37 -3.23 8.51
N ASN A 192 28.80 -4.33 8.01
CA ASN A 192 28.72 -4.60 6.59
C ASN A 192 27.32 -4.22 6.07
N GLY A 193 27.21 -3.08 5.38
CA GLY A 193 25.96 -2.50 4.90
C GLY A 193 25.07 -3.39 4.03
N ILE A 194 25.61 -4.44 3.40
CA ILE A 194 24.90 -5.38 2.54
C ILE A 194 23.80 -6.11 3.31
N HIS A 195 24.08 -6.67 4.49
CA HIS A 195 23.11 -7.42 5.29
C HIS A 195 21.91 -6.57 5.76
N ARG A 196 22.12 -5.27 6.01
CA ARG A 196 21.03 -4.36 6.41
C ARG A 196 20.05 -4.07 5.29
N THR A 197 20.56 -3.87 4.08
CA THR A 197 19.73 -3.56 2.92
C THR A 197 18.87 -4.77 2.56
N GLU A 198 19.45 -5.98 2.60
CA GLU A 198 18.73 -7.23 2.35
C GLU A 198 17.63 -7.48 3.39
N ALA A 199 17.97 -7.33 4.67
CA ALA A 199 16.98 -7.47 5.76
C ALA A 199 15.89 -6.39 5.66
N GLY A 200 16.26 -5.16 5.34
CA GLY A 200 15.30 -4.07 5.08
C GLY A 200 14.40 -4.36 3.89
N ALA A 201 14.93 -4.92 2.81
CA ALA A 201 14.15 -5.35 1.67
C ALA A 201 13.19 -6.49 2.03
N ALA A 202 13.66 -7.49 2.78
CA ALA A 202 12.80 -8.60 3.24
C ALA A 202 11.62 -8.11 4.09
N VAL A 203 11.84 -7.14 5.00
CA VAL A 203 10.77 -6.54 5.80
C VAL A 203 9.85 -5.67 4.95
N ALA A 204 10.40 -4.93 3.99
CA ALA A 204 9.60 -4.08 3.12
C ALA A 204 8.69 -4.89 2.20
N TRP A 205 9.23 -5.87 1.46
CA TRP A 205 8.47 -6.71 0.52
C TRP A 205 7.57 -7.71 1.26
N GLY A 206 8.11 -8.39 2.27
CA GLY A 206 7.33 -9.32 3.08
C GLY A 206 6.20 -8.64 3.82
N GLY A 207 6.46 -7.47 4.42
CA GLY A 207 5.44 -6.66 5.08
C GLY A 207 4.40 -6.12 4.10
N TRP A 208 4.81 -5.68 2.89
CA TRP A 208 3.88 -5.30 1.82
C TRP A 208 2.92 -6.46 1.49
N LEU A 209 3.47 -7.64 1.20
CA LEU A 209 2.66 -8.82 0.90
C LEU A 209 1.70 -9.13 2.05
N LEU A 210 2.19 -9.21 3.29
CA LEU A 210 1.37 -9.58 4.43
C LEU A 210 0.26 -8.56 4.72
N VAL A 211 0.58 -7.26 4.75
CA VAL A 211 -0.42 -6.20 5.01
C VAL A 211 -1.49 -6.20 3.92
N THR A 212 -1.08 -6.25 2.65
CA THR A 212 -2.03 -6.24 1.52
C THR A 212 -2.88 -7.51 1.50
N ALA A 213 -2.27 -8.69 1.70
CA ALA A 213 -2.99 -9.95 1.75
C ALA A 213 -4.00 -9.99 2.91
N MET A 214 -3.65 -9.51 4.09
CA MET A 214 -4.55 -9.43 5.24
C MET A 214 -5.73 -8.50 4.95
N ILE A 215 -5.48 -7.32 4.39
CA ILE A 215 -6.56 -6.39 4.06
C ILE A 215 -7.49 -6.99 3.01
N PHE A 216 -6.96 -7.57 1.94
CA PHE A 216 -7.77 -8.19 0.89
C PHE A 216 -8.53 -9.41 1.37
N SER A 217 -8.00 -10.18 2.33
CA SER A 217 -8.68 -11.31 2.92
C SER A 217 -9.89 -10.90 3.77
N TYR A 218 -9.78 -9.81 4.53
CA TYR A 218 -10.79 -9.46 5.54
C TYR A 218 -11.67 -8.26 5.18
N MET A 219 -11.33 -7.47 4.15
CA MET A 219 -12.19 -6.35 3.75
C MET A 219 -13.57 -6.86 3.30
N SER A 220 -14.63 -6.18 3.74
CA SER A 220 -16.02 -6.56 3.50
C SER A 220 -16.66 -5.84 2.30
N GLY A 221 -16.03 -4.76 1.82
CA GLY A 221 -16.52 -3.98 0.69
C GLY A 221 -16.20 -4.63 -0.66
N ILE A 222 -16.47 -3.89 -1.75
CA ILE A 222 -16.25 -4.35 -3.12
C ILE A 222 -14.76 -4.64 -3.36
N ILE A 223 -14.44 -5.87 -3.73
CA ILE A 223 -13.11 -6.30 -4.15
C ILE A 223 -13.23 -7.04 -5.49
N HIS A 224 -12.35 -6.71 -6.42
CA HIS A 224 -12.29 -7.38 -7.72
C HIS A 224 -11.01 -8.24 -7.81
N PRO A 225 -11.03 -9.38 -8.52
CA PRO A 225 -9.86 -10.25 -8.66
C PRO A 225 -8.59 -9.53 -9.13
N TYR A 226 -8.71 -8.60 -10.07
CA TYR A 226 -7.55 -7.85 -10.59
C TYR A 226 -6.85 -6.94 -9.55
N TYR A 227 -7.45 -6.69 -8.38
CA TYR A 227 -6.74 -5.96 -7.30
C TYR A 227 -5.54 -6.74 -6.77
N THR A 228 -5.55 -8.07 -6.94
CA THR A 228 -4.45 -8.93 -6.52
C THR A 228 -3.13 -8.62 -7.22
N VAL A 229 -3.14 -7.86 -8.32
CA VAL A 229 -1.91 -7.34 -8.94
C VAL A 229 -1.04 -6.54 -7.95
N ALA A 230 -1.63 -5.94 -6.91
CA ALA A 230 -0.90 -5.26 -5.85
C ALA A 230 -0.10 -6.21 -4.94
N LEU A 231 -0.28 -7.53 -5.07
CA LEU A 231 0.51 -8.57 -4.39
C LEU A 231 1.67 -9.08 -5.27
N ALA A 232 1.70 -8.73 -6.57
CA ALA A 232 2.65 -9.27 -7.53
C ALA A 232 4.12 -8.91 -7.25
N PRO A 233 4.46 -7.68 -6.78
CA PRO A 233 5.84 -7.32 -6.46
C PRO A 233 6.36 -8.02 -5.24
#